data_e328c2e19cb77d476f787d7f3a856d4d
#
_entry.id   e328c2e19cb77d476f787d7f3a856d4d
#
_cell.length_a   1.000
_cell.length_b   1.000
_cell.length_c   1.000
_cell.angle_alpha   90.00
_cell.angle_beta   90.00
_cell.angle_gamma   90.00
#
_symmetry.space_group_name_H-M   'P 1'
#
loop_
_entity.id
_entity.type
_entity.pdbx_description
1 polymer ?
#
loop_
_entity_poly.entity_id
_entity_poly.type
_entity_poly.pdbx_seq_one_letter_code
_entity_poly.pdbx_strand_id
1 'polypeptide(L)'
;MKVLRRFVFKGKDDVQMYECSLDRMKDKISTFSKFGDAGHGGITRYSLSPEAIMARNEFIKRMKAIGAEIEIDDVANIYATLAGTDPDAKRIVMASHCDSVKNGGNYDGILGVMSAMEVLETVHEKNIPHKHPLTAMIWTNEEGSLYPPAMMCSGIVCYDYLPE
;
A
#
# COMPACT_ATOMS: atom_id res chain seq x y z
N MET A 1 -25.52 7.17 -4.44
CA MET A 1 -25.46 6.78 -3.03
C MET A 1 -24.23 7.45 -2.43
N LYS A 2 -24.42 8.54 -1.65
CA LYS A 2 -23.32 9.33 -1.05
C LYS A 2 -22.89 8.65 0.24
N VAL A 3 -21.78 7.92 0.24
CA VAL A 3 -21.10 7.54 1.48
C VAL A 3 -19.60 7.77 1.30
N LEU A 4 -19.19 9.02 1.29
CA LEU A 4 -17.84 9.40 1.66
C LEU A 4 -17.94 10.05 3.04
N ARG A 5 -17.64 9.29 4.10
CA ARG A 5 -17.53 9.86 5.44
C ARG A 5 -16.27 10.72 5.48
N ARG A 6 -16.48 12.02 5.69
CA ARG A 6 -15.41 12.99 5.97
C ARG A 6 -14.76 12.62 7.31
N PHE A 7 -13.48 12.32 7.31
CA PHE A 7 -12.69 12.32 8.54
C PHE A 7 -12.32 13.76 8.87
N VAL A 8 -12.83 14.27 9.99
CA VAL A 8 -12.53 15.62 10.48
C VAL A 8 -11.57 15.52 11.66
N PHE A 9 -10.34 15.97 11.49
CA PHE A 9 -9.43 16.24 12.61
C PHE A 9 -9.62 17.69 13.04
N LYS A 10 -10.13 17.94 14.24
CA LYS A 10 -10.24 19.27 14.82
C LYS A 10 -8.88 19.71 15.40
N GLY A 11 -8.11 20.47 14.64
CA GLY A 11 -7.15 21.43 15.16
C GLY A 11 -7.81 22.81 15.33
N LYS A 12 -7.19 23.72 16.07
CA LYS A 12 -7.74 25.06 16.36
C LYS A 12 -7.78 26.02 15.17
N ASP A 13 -7.27 25.60 14.00
CA ASP A 13 -7.19 26.39 12.77
C ASP A 13 -8.03 25.70 11.69
N ASP A 14 -8.48 26.44 10.69
CA ASP A 14 -9.33 25.98 9.58
C ASP A 14 -8.79 24.66 8.99
N VAL A 15 -9.52 23.57 9.21
CA VAL A 15 -9.13 22.26 8.68
C VAL A 15 -9.35 22.25 7.19
N GLN A 16 -8.29 22.39 6.42
CA GLN A 16 -8.35 22.22 4.98
C GLN A 16 -8.66 20.75 4.66
N MET A 17 -9.76 20.54 3.93
CA MET A 17 -10.20 19.21 3.50
C MET A 17 -9.59 18.90 2.13
N TYR A 18 -8.96 17.72 2.01
CA TYR A 18 -8.46 17.20 0.74
C TYR A 18 -9.27 15.97 0.34
N GLU A 19 -9.61 15.88 -0.94
CA GLU A 19 -10.32 14.72 -1.49
C GLU A 19 -9.36 13.91 -2.36
N CYS A 20 -9.37 12.59 -2.17
CA CYS A 20 -8.69 11.62 -3.02
C CYS A 20 -9.40 11.48 -4.36
N SER A 21 -8.69 11.07 -5.40
CA SER A 21 -9.26 10.88 -6.72
C SER A 21 -9.95 9.52 -6.86
N LEU A 22 -11.26 9.55 -7.05
CA LEU A 22 -12.04 8.34 -7.34
C LEU A 22 -11.58 7.68 -8.65
N ASP A 23 -11.20 8.48 -9.64
CA ASP A 23 -10.79 7.95 -10.95
C ASP A 23 -9.41 7.27 -10.87
N ARG A 24 -8.46 7.82 -10.10
CA ARG A 24 -7.21 7.10 -9.80
C ARG A 24 -7.44 5.81 -9.03
N MET A 25 -8.39 5.78 -8.08
CA MET A 25 -8.73 4.55 -7.36
C MET A 25 -9.33 3.50 -8.29
N LYS A 26 -10.24 3.88 -9.20
CA LYS A 26 -10.80 2.97 -10.21
C LYS A 26 -9.73 2.42 -11.15
N ASP A 27 -8.79 3.27 -11.59
CA ASP A 27 -7.66 2.86 -12.43
C ASP A 27 -6.77 1.85 -11.70
N LYS A 28 -6.43 2.10 -10.42
CA LYS A 28 -5.68 1.14 -9.60
C LYS A 28 -6.41 -0.20 -9.49
N ILE A 29 -7.69 -0.18 -9.11
CA ILE A 29 -8.51 -1.40 -9.01
C ILE A 29 -8.47 -2.16 -10.35
N SER A 30 -8.75 -1.48 -11.47
CA SER A 30 -8.74 -2.10 -12.80
C SER A 30 -7.37 -2.66 -13.19
N THR A 31 -6.28 -2.00 -12.78
CA THR A 31 -4.93 -2.43 -13.11
C THR A 31 -4.49 -3.62 -12.26
N PHE A 32 -4.64 -3.52 -10.93
CA PHE A 32 -4.18 -4.57 -10.02
C PHE A 32 -5.02 -5.84 -10.09
N SER A 33 -6.30 -5.75 -10.49
CA SER A 33 -7.16 -6.93 -10.74
C SER A 33 -6.66 -7.82 -11.88
N LYS A 34 -5.83 -7.32 -12.78
CA LYS A 34 -5.27 -8.11 -13.89
C LYS A 34 -4.16 -9.06 -13.43
N PHE A 35 -3.51 -8.76 -12.31
CA PHE A 35 -2.41 -9.57 -11.80
C PHE A 35 -2.96 -10.73 -10.97
N GLY A 36 -3.04 -11.90 -11.59
CA GLY A 36 -3.56 -13.12 -10.98
C GLY A 36 -5.08 -13.30 -11.16
N ASP A 37 -5.70 -12.63 -12.12
CA ASP A 37 -7.12 -12.83 -12.46
C ASP A 37 -7.39 -14.31 -12.76
N ALA A 38 -8.29 -14.92 -11.99
CA ALA A 38 -8.70 -16.31 -12.14
C ALA A 38 -9.87 -16.50 -13.12
N GLY A 39 -10.32 -15.43 -13.79
CA GLY A 39 -11.40 -15.46 -14.78
C GLY A 39 -12.83 -15.49 -14.22
N HIS A 40 -12.99 -15.47 -12.90
CA HIS A 40 -14.28 -15.54 -12.20
C HIS A 40 -14.44 -14.45 -11.13
N GLY A 41 -13.69 -13.34 -11.28
CA GLY A 41 -13.66 -12.26 -10.30
C GLY A 41 -12.82 -12.56 -9.05
N GLY A 42 -12.24 -13.75 -8.95
CA GLY A 42 -11.27 -14.12 -7.92
C GLY A 42 -9.85 -13.82 -8.37
N ILE A 43 -8.97 -13.62 -7.41
CA ILE A 43 -7.54 -13.38 -7.64
C ILE A 43 -6.74 -14.54 -7.05
N THR A 44 -5.78 -15.05 -7.83
CA THR A 44 -4.76 -15.97 -7.33
C THR A 44 -3.40 -15.33 -7.56
N ARG A 45 -2.87 -14.71 -6.53
CA ARG A 45 -1.60 -13.96 -6.54
C ARG A 45 -0.79 -14.33 -5.30
N TYR A 46 -0.25 -15.54 -5.32
CA TYR A 46 0.56 -16.02 -4.20
C TYR A 46 1.80 -15.17 -3.98
N SER A 47 2.22 -15.06 -2.73
CA SER A 47 3.43 -14.33 -2.38
C SER A 47 4.62 -14.81 -3.22
N LEU A 48 5.40 -13.87 -3.75
CA LEU A 48 6.57 -14.08 -4.62
C LEU A 48 6.29 -14.77 -5.96
N SER A 49 5.02 -15.04 -6.31
CA SER A 49 4.67 -15.54 -7.63
C SER A 49 4.92 -14.48 -8.72
N PRO A 50 4.97 -14.88 -10.01
CA PRO A 50 5.08 -13.92 -11.12
C PRO A 50 4.01 -12.83 -11.08
N GLU A 51 2.77 -13.17 -10.69
CA GLU A 51 1.65 -12.23 -10.57
C GLU A 51 1.88 -11.23 -9.43
N ALA A 52 2.40 -11.71 -8.29
CA ALA A 52 2.79 -10.84 -7.18
C ALA A 52 3.94 -9.91 -7.57
N ILE A 53 4.94 -10.41 -8.29
CA ILE A 53 6.06 -9.59 -8.78
C ILE A 53 5.56 -8.51 -9.75
N MET A 54 4.60 -8.82 -10.65
CA MET A 54 3.99 -7.81 -11.53
C MET A 54 3.27 -6.72 -10.73
N ALA A 55 2.46 -7.10 -9.73
CA ALA A 55 1.77 -6.15 -8.86
C ALA A 55 2.75 -5.24 -8.09
N ARG A 56 3.81 -5.82 -7.52
CA ARG A 56 4.87 -5.11 -6.80
C ARG A 56 5.63 -4.12 -7.73
N ASN A 57 5.92 -4.54 -8.94
CA ASN A 57 6.59 -3.67 -9.93
C ASN A 57 5.69 -2.50 -10.35
N GLU A 58 4.38 -2.72 -10.51
CA GLU A 58 3.44 -1.63 -10.79
C GLU A 58 3.34 -0.64 -9.63
N PHE A 59 3.32 -1.13 -8.37
CA PHE A 59 3.41 -0.28 -7.19
C PHE A 59 4.68 0.58 -7.20
N ILE A 60 5.84 -0.05 -7.37
CA ILE A 60 7.14 0.65 -7.42
C ILE A 60 7.15 1.71 -8.52
N LYS A 61 6.70 1.34 -9.71
CA LYS A 61 6.63 2.25 -10.87
C LYS A 61 5.80 3.50 -10.57
N ARG A 62 4.59 3.31 -10.00
CA ARG A 62 3.69 4.42 -9.67
C ARG A 62 4.25 5.30 -8.56
N MET A 63 4.82 4.72 -7.54
CA MET A 63 5.40 5.47 -6.43
C MET A 63 6.65 6.26 -6.85
N LYS A 64 7.51 5.67 -7.68
CA LYS A 64 8.64 6.40 -8.29
C LYS A 64 8.18 7.58 -9.15
N ALA A 65 7.06 7.47 -9.85
CA ALA A 65 6.53 8.53 -10.70
C ALA A 65 6.15 9.80 -9.92
N ILE A 66 5.85 9.69 -8.64
CA ILE A 66 5.57 10.81 -7.74
C ILE A 66 6.78 11.20 -6.88
N GLY A 67 7.97 10.68 -7.18
CA GLY A 67 9.21 11.01 -6.48
C GLY A 67 9.39 10.30 -5.13
N ALA A 68 8.63 9.24 -4.84
CA ALA A 68 8.85 8.46 -3.64
C ALA A 68 10.15 7.65 -3.72
N GLU A 69 10.92 7.66 -2.62
CA GLU A 69 12.05 6.77 -2.43
C GLU A 69 11.56 5.34 -2.17
N ILE A 70 12.22 4.36 -2.79
CA ILE A 70 11.86 2.95 -2.67
C ILE A 70 12.93 2.21 -1.88
N GLU A 71 12.53 1.59 -0.79
CA GLU A 71 13.34 0.66 0.00
C GLU A 71 12.71 -0.74 -0.09
N ILE A 72 13.53 -1.77 -0.08
CA ILE A 72 13.11 -3.18 0.04
C ILE A 72 13.97 -3.80 1.12
N ASP A 73 13.35 -4.34 2.16
CA ASP A 73 14.06 -4.97 3.27
C ASP A 73 14.44 -6.43 2.96
N ASP A 74 15.17 -7.05 3.89
CA ASP A 74 15.71 -8.42 3.74
C ASP A 74 14.62 -9.50 3.68
N VAL A 75 13.39 -9.18 4.08
CA VAL A 75 12.21 -10.05 3.97
C VAL A 75 11.28 -9.63 2.84
N ALA A 76 11.83 -8.81 1.94
CA ALA A 76 11.17 -8.34 0.73
C ALA A 76 9.93 -7.47 0.95
N ASN A 77 9.70 -6.86 2.11
CA ASN A 77 8.72 -5.80 2.24
C ASN A 77 9.15 -4.58 1.40
N ILE A 78 8.19 -3.87 0.82
CA ILE A 78 8.47 -2.68 0.00
C ILE A 78 7.95 -1.45 0.71
N TYR A 79 8.80 -0.46 0.82
CA TYR A 79 8.49 0.87 1.36
C TYR A 79 8.61 1.90 0.25
N ALA A 80 7.60 2.73 0.08
CA ALA A 80 7.63 3.89 -0.83
C ALA A 80 7.39 5.14 0.00
N THR A 81 8.41 5.99 0.15
CA THR A 81 8.41 7.11 1.08
C THR A 81 8.48 8.46 0.38
N LEU A 82 7.50 9.33 0.62
CA LEU A 82 7.61 10.77 0.33
C LEU A 82 8.26 11.46 1.53
N ALA A 83 9.32 12.23 1.26
CA ALA A 83 10.03 12.99 2.28
C ALA A 83 9.12 14.05 2.92
N GLY A 84 9.18 14.18 4.25
CA GLY A 84 8.56 15.28 4.97
C GLY A 84 9.45 16.52 5.01
N THR A 85 8.97 17.59 5.62
CA THR A 85 9.74 18.82 5.81
C THR A 85 10.74 18.74 6.96
N ASP A 86 10.61 17.76 7.85
CA ASP A 86 11.49 17.51 8.98
C ASP A 86 12.18 16.16 8.79
N PRO A 87 13.49 16.13 8.46
CA PRO A 87 14.22 14.89 8.20
C PRO A 87 14.38 14.00 9.45
N ASP A 88 14.27 14.58 10.66
CA ASP A 88 14.38 13.85 11.92
C ASP A 88 13.03 13.32 12.42
N ALA A 89 11.94 13.68 11.77
CA ALA A 89 10.62 13.20 12.15
C ALA A 89 10.44 11.71 11.78
N LYS A 90 9.86 10.95 12.71
CA LYS A 90 9.51 9.55 12.45
C LYS A 90 8.53 9.44 11.29
N ARG A 91 8.73 8.45 10.40
CA ARG A 91 7.80 8.19 9.29
C ARG A 91 6.42 7.74 9.78
N ILE A 92 5.38 8.12 9.06
CA ILE A 92 4.02 7.60 9.21
C ILE A 92 3.83 6.55 8.14
N VAL A 93 3.56 5.30 8.54
CA VAL A 93 3.46 4.16 7.63
C VAL A 93 2.01 3.72 7.48
N MET A 94 1.57 3.59 6.23
CA MET A 94 0.30 2.99 5.82
C MET A 94 0.62 1.68 5.11
N ALA A 95 0.33 0.56 5.73
CA ALA A 95 0.76 -0.75 5.27
C ALA A 95 -0.41 -1.69 5.02
N SER A 96 -0.27 -2.53 4.00
CA SER A 96 -1.13 -3.67 3.73
C SER A 96 -0.37 -4.68 2.86
N HIS A 97 -1.04 -5.73 2.36
CA HIS A 97 -0.44 -6.77 1.52
C HIS A 97 -1.04 -6.78 0.11
N CYS A 98 -0.35 -7.44 -0.82
CA CYS A 98 -0.82 -7.61 -2.17
C CYS A 98 -0.95 -9.07 -2.61
N ASP A 99 -0.44 -10.02 -1.82
CA ASP A 99 -0.67 -11.44 -2.04
C ASP A 99 -2.12 -11.84 -1.69
N SER A 100 -2.56 -12.97 -2.19
CA SER A 100 -3.90 -13.52 -1.96
C SER A 100 -3.85 -15.02 -1.76
N VAL A 101 -4.91 -15.57 -1.17
CA VAL A 101 -5.21 -17.00 -1.24
C VAL A 101 -5.61 -17.41 -2.67
N LYS A 102 -5.77 -18.71 -2.92
CA LYS A 102 -6.33 -19.21 -4.19
C LYS A 102 -7.77 -18.72 -4.37
N ASN A 103 -8.06 -18.10 -5.51
CA ASN A 103 -9.36 -17.50 -5.82
C ASN A 103 -9.83 -16.52 -4.73
N GLY A 104 -8.90 -15.77 -4.12
CA GLY A 104 -9.17 -14.79 -3.09
C GLY A 104 -9.96 -13.59 -3.59
N GLY A 105 -10.37 -12.74 -2.65
CA GLY A 105 -11.11 -11.51 -2.95
C GLY A 105 -10.24 -10.48 -3.69
N ASN A 106 -10.86 -9.76 -4.64
CA ASN A 106 -10.16 -8.74 -5.43
C ASN A 106 -9.82 -7.45 -4.65
N TYR A 107 -10.18 -7.39 -3.38
CA TYR A 107 -9.98 -6.20 -2.53
C TYR A 107 -9.16 -6.51 -1.28
N ASP A 108 -9.11 -7.76 -0.87
CA ASP A 108 -8.39 -8.17 0.32
C ASP A 108 -6.91 -7.79 0.23
N GLY A 109 -6.41 -7.13 1.26
CA GLY A 109 -5.08 -6.57 1.34
C GLY A 109 -4.78 -5.46 0.33
N ILE A 110 -4.94 -5.77 -0.96
CA ILE A 110 -4.59 -4.85 -2.04
C ILE A 110 -5.34 -3.52 -2.00
N LEU A 111 -6.58 -3.48 -1.48
CA LEU A 111 -7.30 -2.21 -1.31
C LEU A 111 -6.58 -1.28 -0.34
N GLY A 112 -6.00 -1.84 0.74
CA GLY A 112 -5.18 -1.08 1.69
C GLY A 112 -3.93 -0.49 1.02
N VAL A 113 -3.24 -1.28 0.19
CA VAL A 113 -2.08 -0.81 -0.60
C VAL A 113 -2.50 0.32 -1.55
N MET A 114 -3.57 0.12 -2.33
CA MET A 114 -4.07 1.13 -3.27
C MET A 114 -4.51 2.41 -2.55
N SER A 115 -5.08 2.30 -1.36
CA SER A 115 -5.47 3.44 -0.53
C SER A 115 -4.26 4.23 -0.04
N ALA A 116 -3.21 3.54 0.41
CA ALA A 116 -1.95 4.16 0.80
C ALA A 116 -1.29 4.90 -0.39
N MET A 117 -1.26 4.27 -1.57
CA MET A 117 -0.78 4.92 -2.80
C MET A 117 -1.57 6.19 -3.11
N GLU A 118 -2.92 6.11 -3.03
CA GLU A 118 -3.79 7.26 -3.32
C GLU A 118 -3.56 8.43 -2.38
N VAL A 119 -3.27 8.14 -1.10
CA VAL A 119 -2.89 9.20 -0.14
C VAL A 119 -1.61 9.89 -0.59
N LEU A 120 -0.55 9.12 -0.91
CA LEU A 120 0.72 9.71 -1.36
C LEU A 120 0.57 10.49 -2.67
N GLU A 121 -0.17 9.94 -3.65
CA GLU A 121 -0.43 10.62 -4.92
C GLU A 121 -1.22 11.94 -4.71
N THR A 122 -2.19 11.94 -3.80
CA THR A 122 -2.96 13.15 -3.45
C THR A 122 -2.09 14.20 -2.78
N VAL A 123 -1.23 13.78 -1.83
CA VAL A 123 -0.28 14.67 -1.15
C VAL A 123 0.67 15.30 -2.17
N HIS A 124 1.23 14.51 -3.08
CA HIS A 124 2.12 14.97 -4.12
C HIS A 124 1.42 15.92 -5.10
N GLU A 125 0.28 15.52 -5.68
CA GLU A 125 -0.46 16.31 -6.67
C GLU A 125 -0.89 17.67 -6.13
N LYS A 126 -1.36 17.71 -4.88
CA LYS A 126 -1.87 18.92 -4.24
C LYS A 126 -0.79 19.72 -3.50
N ASN A 127 0.47 19.26 -3.54
CA ASN A 127 1.58 19.84 -2.81
C ASN A 127 1.25 20.09 -1.33
N ILE A 128 0.64 19.08 -0.67
CA ILE A 128 0.23 19.20 0.72
C ILE A 128 1.47 19.19 1.62
N PRO A 129 1.74 20.27 2.38
CA PRO A 129 2.87 20.29 3.30
C PRO A 129 2.66 19.30 4.44
N HIS A 130 3.66 18.47 4.71
CA HIS A 130 3.63 17.52 5.80
C HIS A 130 4.99 17.47 6.50
N LYS A 131 4.96 17.38 7.82
CA LYS A 131 6.15 17.36 8.66
C LYS A 131 6.86 16.00 8.56
N HIS A 132 6.11 14.93 8.74
CA HIS A 132 6.62 13.56 8.80
C HIS A 132 6.78 12.97 7.40
N PRO A 133 7.80 12.15 7.14
CA PRO A 133 7.81 11.30 5.94
C PRO A 133 6.58 10.40 5.92
N LEU A 134 5.94 10.27 4.75
CA LEU A 134 4.77 9.43 4.54
C LEU A 134 5.17 8.21 3.72
N THR A 135 4.85 7.02 4.22
CA THR A 135 5.24 5.76 3.59
C THR A 135 4.02 4.92 3.27
N ALA A 136 3.87 4.54 2.01
CA ALA A 136 3.03 3.42 1.60
C ALA A 136 3.87 2.14 1.60
N MET A 137 3.36 1.05 2.17
CA MET A 137 4.13 -0.16 2.37
C MET A 137 3.36 -1.41 1.93
N ILE A 138 4.07 -2.36 1.31
CA ILE A 138 3.57 -3.71 1.03
C ILE A 138 4.25 -4.70 1.97
N TRP A 139 3.46 -5.36 2.83
CA TRP A 139 3.88 -6.56 3.53
C TRP A 139 4.03 -7.73 2.57
N THR A 140 5.08 -8.52 2.72
CA THR A 140 5.29 -9.76 1.97
C THR A 140 4.74 -10.94 2.75
N ASN A 141 4.07 -11.87 2.05
CA ASN A 141 3.57 -13.13 2.59
C ASN A 141 2.65 -12.96 3.81
N GLU A 142 1.61 -12.13 3.64
CA GLU A 142 0.60 -11.93 4.69
C GLU A 142 -0.29 -13.17 4.81
N GLU A 143 -0.76 -13.72 3.68
CA GLU A 143 -1.71 -14.83 3.62
C GLU A 143 -1.12 -16.20 3.99
N GLY A 144 0.21 -16.36 3.90
CA GLY A 144 0.87 -17.63 4.23
C GLY A 144 0.48 -18.82 3.32
N SER A 145 -0.11 -18.53 2.14
CA SER A 145 -0.69 -19.57 1.27
C SER A 145 0.32 -20.57 0.73
N LEU A 146 1.55 -20.14 0.44
CA LEU A 146 2.64 -21.00 0.00
C LEU A 146 3.73 -21.16 1.07
N TYR A 147 3.94 -20.13 1.86
CA TYR A 147 5.01 -20.07 2.86
C TYR A 147 4.40 -19.75 4.23
N PRO A 148 3.98 -20.76 5.03
CA PRO A 148 3.49 -20.54 6.37
C PRO A 148 4.61 -20.01 7.30
N PRO A 149 4.31 -19.23 8.35
CA PRO A 149 2.98 -18.84 8.78
C PRO A 149 2.41 -17.65 8.00
N ALA A 150 1.11 -17.38 8.12
CA ALA A 150 0.51 -16.09 7.72
C ALA A 150 1.11 -14.94 8.54
N MET A 151 0.98 -13.72 8.04
CA MET A 151 1.56 -12.48 8.63
C MET A 151 3.07 -12.56 8.86
N MET A 152 3.78 -13.39 8.08
CA MET A 152 5.20 -13.68 8.30
C MET A 152 6.05 -12.42 8.36
N CYS A 153 6.02 -11.61 7.32
CA CYS A 153 6.96 -10.48 7.21
C CYS A 153 6.52 -9.25 8.04
N SER A 154 5.23 -9.08 8.30
CA SER A 154 4.76 -8.10 9.30
C SER A 154 5.14 -8.51 10.72
N GLY A 155 5.08 -9.81 11.01
CA GLY A 155 5.52 -10.37 12.30
C GLY A 155 7.01 -10.13 12.56
N ILE A 156 7.86 -10.30 11.53
CA ILE A 156 9.31 -10.01 11.63
C ILE A 156 9.55 -8.54 11.99
N VAL A 157 8.86 -7.61 11.34
CA VAL A 157 9.04 -6.17 11.57
C VAL A 157 8.45 -5.70 12.90
N CYS A 158 7.29 -6.26 13.31
CA CYS A 158 6.55 -5.76 14.47
C CYS A 158 6.87 -6.49 15.79
N TYR A 159 7.34 -7.72 15.71
CA TYR A 159 7.47 -8.61 16.86
C TYR A 159 8.86 -9.27 17.00
N ASP A 160 9.85 -8.83 16.22
CA ASP A 160 11.19 -9.45 16.20
C ASP A 160 11.14 -10.98 16.02
N TYR A 161 10.25 -11.49 15.16
CA TYR A 161 10.32 -12.87 14.72
C TYR A 161 11.61 -13.08 13.94
N LEU A 162 12.70 -13.29 14.66
CA LEU A 162 13.94 -13.78 14.06
C LEU A 162 13.76 -15.28 13.85
N PRO A 163 14.01 -15.81 12.64
CA PRO A 163 14.13 -17.24 12.48
C PRO A 163 15.29 -17.74 13.37
N GLU A 164 15.01 -18.74 14.20
CA GLU A 164 16.06 -19.46 14.94
C GLU A 164 17.03 -20.18 13.98
#